data_acffa66e682f72df719381bcf1526964
#
_entry.id   acffa66e682f72df719381bcf1526964
#
_cell.length_a   1.000
_cell.length_b   1.000
_cell.length_c   1.000
_cell.angle_alpha   90.00
_cell.angle_beta   90.00
_cell.angle_gamma   90.00
#
_symmetry.space_group_name_H-M   'P 1'
#
loop_
_entity.id
_entity.type
_entity.pdbx_description
1 polymer ?
#
loop_
_entity_poly.entity_id
_entity_poly.type
_entity_poly.pdbx_seq_one_letter_code
_entity_poly.pdbx_strand_id
1 'polypeptide(L)'
;MTIRENLEQWEKDYLSPYASLSVNSKGRLRPEEQCDIRPVFQRDRDRIIHCKAFRRLKDKTQVFLTPEGDHYRTRLTHTLEVSQTARTIAKALKLNEDLVEAIALGHDLGHTPFGHAGERALNRVCPFGFEHAEQSVRTVDILEKDGKGLNLTYEVRDGIRNHQTIGKPHTLEGKIVRLSDKIAYIHHLSLIHI
;
A
#
# COMPACT_ATOMS: atom_id res chain seq x y z
N MET A 1 -19.03 5.42 -24.45
CA MET A 1 -18.69 4.85 -23.13
C MET A 1 -17.27 4.31 -23.23
N THR A 2 -16.35 4.80 -22.44
CA THR A 2 -14.95 4.35 -22.40
C THR A 2 -14.85 3.01 -21.65
N ILE A 3 -13.69 2.31 -21.75
CA ILE A 3 -13.44 1.09 -20.97
C ILE A 3 -13.51 1.41 -19.48
N ARG A 4 -12.93 2.54 -19.06
CA ARG A 4 -13.01 3.02 -17.66
C ARG A 4 -14.45 3.15 -17.19
N GLU A 5 -15.33 3.82 -17.97
CA GLU A 5 -16.74 4.02 -17.59
C GLU A 5 -17.49 2.68 -17.44
N ASN A 6 -17.18 1.70 -18.28
CA ASN A 6 -17.75 0.36 -18.15
C ASN A 6 -17.30 -0.33 -16.87
N LEU A 7 -16.01 -0.21 -16.48
CA LEU A 7 -15.48 -0.76 -15.24
C LEU A 7 -16.08 -0.05 -14.01
N GLU A 8 -16.22 1.27 -14.04
CA GLU A 8 -16.84 2.04 -12.98
C GLU A 8 -18.35 1.70 -12.82
N GLN A 9 -19.04 1.40 -13.93
CA GLN A 9 -20.41 0.91 -13.89
C GLN A 9 -20.46 -0.50 -13.27
N TRP A 10 -19.56 -1.39 -13.65
CA TRP A 10 -19.44 -2.71 -13.04
C TRP A 10 -19.18 -2.62 -11.53
N GLU A 11 -18.31 -1.71 -11.06
CA GLU A 11 -18.10 -1.46 -9.62
C GLU A 11 -19.44 -1.14 -8.92
N LYS A 12 -20.28 -0.27 -9.51
CA LYS A 12 -21.58 0.11 -8.94
C LYS A 12 -22.57 -1.05 -8.85
N ASP A 13 -22.55 -1.92 -9.86
CA ASP A 13 -23.52 -3.01 -9.98
C ASP A 13 -23.13 -4.23 -9.15
N TYR A 14 -21.82 -4.46 -8.96
CA TYR A 14 -21.30 -5.69 -8.37
C TYR A 14 -20.79 -5.52 -6.94
N LEU A 15 -20.13 -4.41 -6.62
CA LEU A 15 -19.51 -4.22 -5.30
C LEU A 15 -20.54 -3.96 -4.21
N SER A 16 -20.11 -4.20 -2.96
CA SER A 16 -20.91 -3.92 -1.77
C SER A 16 -21.26 -2.42 -1.69
N PRO A 17 -22.43 -2.05 -1.12
CA PRO A 17 -22.75 -0.65 -0.82
C PRO A 17 -21.74 0.06 0.08
N TYR A 18 -20.92 -0.70 0.79
CA TYR A 18 -19.87 -0.19 1.69
C TYR A 18 -18.51 -0.06 1.01
N ALA A 19 -18.37 -0.48 -0.26
CA ALA A 19 -17.14 -0.40 -1.02
C ALA A 19 -16.83 1.04 -1.44
N SER A 20 -15.54 1.37 -1.49
CA SER A 20 -15.07 2.61 -2.08
C SER A 20 -15.08 2.49 -3.59
N LEU A 21 -16.02 3.17 -4.26
CA LEU A 21 -16.12 3.17 -5.72
C LEU A 21 -15.14 4.18 -6.33
N SER A 22 -14.51 3.81 -7.44
CA SER A 22 -13.56 4.66 -8.16
C SER A 22 -14.18 6.00 -8.58
N VAL A 23 -15.45 6.00 -8.99
CA VAL A 23 -16.19 7.20 -9.38
C VAL A 23 -16.42 8.17 -8.23
N ASN A 24 -16.44 7.69 -6.98
CA ASN A 24 -16.67 8.47 -5.77
C ASN A 24 -15.36 8.88 -5.07
N SER A 25 -14.19 8.67 -5.68
CA SER A 25 -12.92 9.06 -5.09
C SER A 25 -12.87 10.56 -4.79
N LYS A 26 -12.31 10.91 -3.64
CA LYS A 26 -12.04 12.32 -3.27
C LYS A 26 -10.95 12.97 -4.14
N GLY A 27 -10.40 12.20 -5.09
CA GLY A 27 -9.48 12.70 -6.08
C GLY A 27 -8.03 12.75 -5.63
N ARG A 28 -7.24 13.54 -6.36
CA ARG A 28 -5.79 13.65 -6.28
C ARG A 28 -5.37 15.01 -5.76
N LEU A 29 -4.13 15.14 -5.29
CA LEU A 29 -3.57 16.44 -4.87
C LEU A 29 -3.51 17.44 -6.03
N ARG A 30 -3.16 16.98 -7.22
CA ARG A 30 -3.10 17.77 -8.43
C ARG A 30 -4.10 17.23 -9.44
N PRO A 31 -4.97 18.10 -10.01
CA PRO A 31 -5.87 17.70 -11.08
C PRO A 31 -5.10 17.08 -12.26
N GLU A 32 -5.67 16.07 -12.87
CA GLU A 32 -5.15 15.43 -14.08
C GLU A 32 -6.29 14.84 -14.90
N GLU A 33 -6.03 14.63 -16.18
CA GLU A 33 -7.00 13.99 -17.09
C GLU A 33 -7.29 12.54 -16.68
N GLN A 34 -8.54 12.16 -16.82
CA GLN A 34 -8.97 10.78 -16.60
C GLN A 34 -8.39 9.86 -17.69
N CYS A 35 -8.10 8.63 -17.33
CA CYS A 35 -7.69 7.61 -18.28
C CYS A 35 -8.93 6.95 -18.91
N ASP A 36 -8.94 6.75 -20.23
CA ASP A 36 -10.08 6.11 -20.91
C ASP A 36 -10.20 4.60 -20.64
N ILE A 37 -9.11 4.00 -20.10
CA ILE A 37 -9.01 2.54 -19.91
C ILE A 37 -9.16 2.15 -18.45
N ARG A 38 -8.49 2.86 -17.53
CA ARG A 38 -8.31 2.43 -16.12
C ARG A 38 -9.03 3.37 -15.15
N PRO A 39 -9.82 2.82 -14.20
CA PRO A 39 -10.30 3.54 -13.02
C PRO A 39 -9.15 4.12 -12.18
N VAL A 40 -9.47 5.04 -11.29
CA VAL A 40 -8.46 5.82 -10.56
C VAL A 40 -7.59 4.95 -9.64
N PHE A 41 -8.15 3.95 -8.96
CA PHE A 41 -7.39 3.08 -8.05
C PHE A 41 -6.47 2.12 -8.81
N GLN A 42 -6.91 1.63 -9.98
CA GLN A 42 -6.06 0.83 -10.85
C GLN A 42 -4.85 1.62 -11.36
N ARG A 43 -5.06 2.91 -11.71
CA ARG A 43 -3.94 3.80 -12.08
C ARG A 43 -2.95 3.98 -10.92
N ASP A 44 -3.45 4.09 -9.68
CA ASP A 44 -2.60 4.27 -8.51
C ASP A 44 -1.76 3.02 -8.23
N ARG A 45 -2.36 1.84 -8.29
CA ARG A 45 -1.65 0.56 -8.22
C ARG A 45 -0.49 0.51 -9.24
N ASP A 46 -0.78 0.81 -10.50
CA ASP A 46 0.24 0.79 -11.56
C ASP A 46 1.36 1.80 -11.29
N ARG A 47 1.05 3.01 -10.80
CA ARG A 47 2.05 4.01 -10.42
C ARG A 47 2.97 3.54 -9.30
N ILE A 48 2.42 2.84 -8.32
CA ILE A 48 3.19 2.28 -7.20
C ILE A 48 4.13 1.18 -7.70
N ILE A 49 3.63 0.20 -8.46
CA ILE A 49 4.45 -0.90 -8.99
C ILE A 49 5.63 -0.39 -9.81
N HIS A 50 5.44 0.66 -10.59
CA HIS A 50 6.47 1.22 -11.47
C HIS A 50 7.38 2.25 -10.78
N CYS A 51 7.18 2.60 -9.51
CA CYS A 51 8.03 3.56 -8.81
C CYS A 51 9.36 2.96 -8.37
N LYS A 52 10.35 3.83 -8.12
CA LYS A 52 11.70 3.42 -7.67
C LYS A 52 11.65 2.83 -6.25
N ALA A 53 10.83 3.40 -5.37
CA ALA A 53 10.70 2.95 -3.98
C ALA A 53 10.18 1.51 -3.89
N PHE A 54 9.21 1.12 -4.73
CA PHE A 54 8.69 -0.24 -4.79
C PHE A 54 9.79 -1.26 -5.16
N ARG A 55 10.60 -0.98 -6.19
CA ARG A 55 11.71 -1.85 -6.59
C ARG A 55 12.76 -2.02 -5.49
N ARG A 56 12.98 -0.99 -4.66
CA ARG A 56 13.94 -1.02 -3.55
C ARG A 56 13.49 -1.89 -2.38
N LEU A 57 12.21 -2.30 -2.32
CA LEU A 57 11.72 -3.21 -1.30
C LEU A 57 12.40 -4.60 -1.37
N LYS A 58 12.90 -5.01 -2.53
CA LYS A 58 13.66 -6.26 -2.70
C LYS A 58 14.96 -6.30 -1.86
N ASP A 59 15.56 -5.13 -1.64
CA ASP A 59 16.85 -4.99 -0.95
C ASP A 59 16.68 -4.59 0.54
N LYS A 60 15.44 -4.55 1.04
CA LYS A 60 15.12 -4.27 2.45
C LYS A 60 14.71 -5.55 3.15
N THR A 61 15.31 -5.83 4.30
CA THR A 61 14.96 -6.98 5.13
C THR A 61 13.65 -6.75 5.87
N GLN A 62 12.88 -7.84 6.10
CA GLN A 62 11.62 -7.73 6.86
C GLN A 62 11.89 -7.66 8.36
N VAL A 63 12.60 -8.62 8.94
CA VAL A 63 12.84 -8.73 10.39
C VAL A 63 14.32 -8.96 10.69
N PHE A 64 14.99 -9.85 9.97
CA PHE A 64 16.36 -10.24 10.20
C PHE A 64 17.28 -9.76 9.10
N LEU A 65 18.55 -9.48 9.47
CA LEU A 65 19.63 -9.35 8.50
C LEU A 65 19.73 -10.67 7.74
N THR A 66 19.66 -10.62 6.41
CA THR A 66 19.81 -11.80 5.58
C THR A 66 21.23 -12.35 5.70
N PRO A 67 21.47 -13.51 6.34
CA PRO A 67 22.70 -14.26 6.12
C PRO A 67 22.70 -14.75 4.65
N GLU A 68 23.82 -15.21 4.15
CA GLU A 68 23.94 -15.79 2.82
C GLU A 68 22.94 -16.93 2.64
N GLY A 69 21.93 -16.72 1.76
CA GLY A 69 20.87 -17.68 1.45
C GLY A 69 19.65 -17.03 0.77
N ASP A 70 18.93 -17.79 -0.01
CA ASP A 70 17.79 -17.33 -0.84
C ASP A 70 16.41 -17.51 -0.16
N HIS A 71 16.35 -18.10 1.05
CA HIS A 71 15.12 -18.39 1.78
C HIS A 71 14.58 -17.22 2.62
N TYR A 72 15.28 -16.09 2.65
CA TYR A 72 14.89 -14.98 3.50
C TYR A 72 13.86 -14.06 2.89
N ARG A 73 12.86 -13.72 3.69
CA ARG A 73 11.77 -12.83 3.30
C ARG A 73 12.24 -11.38 3.22
N THR A 74 12.14 -10.81 2.03
CA THR A 74 12.33 -9.38 1.81
C THR A 74 11.04 -8.61 2.07
N ARG A 75 11.12 -7.28 2.19
CA ARG A 75 9.91 -6.45 2.26
C ARG A 75 9.05 -6.55 1.01
N LEU A 76 9.64 -6.81 -0.14
CA LEU A 76 8.88 -7.03 -1.37
C LEU A 76 7.98 -8.27 -1.27
N THR A 77 8.53 -9.39 -0.81
CA THR A 77 7.73 -10.63 -0.65
C THR A 77 6.64 -10.47 0.41
N HIS A 78 6.95 -9.81 1.54
CA HIS A 78 5.95 -9.46 2.54
C HIS A 78 4.82 -8.61 1.96
N THR A 79 5.16 -7.54 1.23
CA THR A 79 4.17 -6.65 0.58
C THR A 79 3.25 -7.43 -0.36
N LEU A 80 3.78 -8.40 -1.12
CA LEU A 80 2.98 -9.25 -2.01
C LEU A 80 2.06 -10.19 -1.22
N GLU A 81 2.49 -10.76 -0.11
CA GLU A 81 1.67 -11.60 0.77
C GLU A 81 0.54 -10.80 1.43
N VAL A 82 0.84 -9.58 1.90
CA VAL A 82 -0.19 -8.65 2.40
C VAL A 82 -1.22 -8.36 1.31
N SER A 83 -0.76 -8.06 0.10
CA SER A 83 -1.64 -7.77 -1.04
C SER A 83 -2.53 -8.97 -1.39
N GLN A 84 -1.96 -10.17 -1.46
CA GLN A 84 -2.68 -11.39 -1.77
C GLN A 84 -3.77 -11.70 -0.72
N THR A 85 -3.41 -11.62 0.56
CA THR A 85 -4.34 -11.85 1.68
C THR A 85 -5.45 -10.80 1.69
N ALA A 86 -5.10 -9.53 1.55
CA ALA A 86 -6.03 -8.42 1.57
C ALA A 86 -7.04 -8.49 0.40
N ARG A 87 -6.58 -8.83 -0.81
CA ARG A 87 -7.46 -9.02 -1.98
C ARG A 87 -8.41 -10.20 -1.79
N THR A 88 -7.95 -11.30 -1.20
CA THR A 88 -8.82 -12.45 -0.91
C THR A 88 -9.98 -12.04 0.02
N ILE A 89 -9.68 -11.27 1.07
CA ILE A 89 -10.71 -10.75 1.99
C ILE A 89 -11.63 -9.75 1.27
N ALA A 90 -11.06 -8.80 0.52
CA ALA A 90 -11.84 -7.79 -0.20
C ALA A 90 -12.81 -8.43 -1.20
N LYS A 91 -12.35 -9.43 -1.96
CA LYS A 91 -13.18 -10.18 -2.90
C LYS A 91 -14.34 -10.90 -2.20
N ALA A 92 -14.08 -11.57 -1.08
CA ALA A 92 -15.12 -12.24 -0.30
C ALA A 92 -16.20 -11.28 0.23
N LEU A 93 -15.81 -10.03 0.54
CA LEU A 93 -16.70 -8.98 1.04
C LEU A 93 -17.25 -8.07 -0.06
N LYS A 94 -16.94 -8.35 -1.33
CA LYS A 94 -17.29 -7.50 -2.50
C LYS A 94 -16.84 -6.04 -2.32
N LEU A 95 -15.64 -5.82 -1.78
CA LEU A 95 -15.00 -4.51 -1.68
C LEU A 95 -14.06 -4.28 -2.86
N ASN A 96 -13.54 -3.06 -3.02
CA ASN A 96 -12.74 -2.68 -4.16
C ASN A 96 -11.32 -3.28 -4.08
N GLU A 97 -11.07 -4.33 -4.88
CA GLU A 97 -9.79 -5.04 -4.92
C GLU A 97 -8.64 -4.15 -5.42
N ASP A 98 -8.88 -3.26 -6.39
CA ASP A 98 -7.83 -2.36 -6.92
C ASP A 98 -7.37 -1.34 -5.86
N LEU A 99 -8.30 -0.82 -5.04
CA LEU A 99 -7.97 0.06 -3.92
C LEU A 99 -7.15 -0.69 -2.85
N VAL A 100 -7.61 -1.88 -2.47
CA VAL A 100 -6.90 -2.74 -1.51
C VAL A 100 -5.48 -3.02 -1.99
N GLU A 101 -5.32 -3.42 -3.25
CA GLU A 101 -4.01 -3.74 -3.83
C GLU A 101 -3.10 -2.50 -3.86
N ALA A 102 -3.61 -1.34 -4.28
CA ALA A 102 -2.84 -0.10 -4.29
C ALA A 102 -2.33 0.28 -2.89
N ILE A 103 -3.18 0.19 -1.86
CA ILE A 103 -2.78 0.47 -0.47
C ILE A 103 -1.73 -0.55 -0.01
N ALA A 104 -1.98 -1.86 -0.24
CA ALA A 104 -1.09 -2.93 0.19
C ALA A 104 0.30 -2.81 -0.46
N LEU A 105 0.38 -2.50 -1.75
CA LEU A 105 1.66 -2.31 -2.44
C LEU A 105 2.40 -1.04 -1.99
N GLY A 106 1.66 -0.05 -1.48
CA GLY A 106 2.21 1.25 -1.06
C GLY A 106 2.61 1.36 0.41
N HIS A 107 2.10 0.49 1.30
CA HIS A 107 2.17 0.71 2.75
C HIS A 107 3.61 0.81 3.30
N ASP A 108 4.53 0.01 2.78
CA ASP A 108 5.91 -0.12 3.28
C ASP A 108 6.99 0.61 2.46
N LEU A 109 6.61 1.46 1.49
CA LEU A 109 7.56 2.15 0.61
C LEU A 109 8.58 3.01 1.36
N GLY A 110 8.17 3.63 2.46
CA GLY A 110 9.00 4.48 3.32
C GLY A 110 9.78 3.74 4.40
N HIS A 111 9.66 2.43 4.49
CA HIS A 111 10.35 1.68 5.55
C HIS A 111 11.86 1.77 5.43
N THR A 112 12.54 1.80 6.59
CA THR A 112 13.99 1.90 6.68
C THR A 112 14.70 0.58 6.37
N PRO A 113 15.99 0.59 5.98
CA PRO A 113 16.84 -0.59 6.13
C PRO A 113 16.83 -1.07 7.59
N PHE A 114 16.97 -2.36 7.82
CA PHE A 114 16.95 -3.00 9.15
C PHE A 114 15.60 -2.92 9.88
N GLY A 115 14.50 -2.78 9.17
CA GLY A 115 13.15 -2.86 9.69
C GLY A 115 12.88 -1.87 10.84
N HIS A 116 12.16 -2.32 11.87
CA HIS A 116 11.83 -1.48 13.04
C HIS A 116 13.05 -1.08 13.89
N ALA A 117 14.17 -1.82 13.81
CA ALA A 117 15.40 -1.40 14.49
C ALA A 117 15.97 -0.13 13.85
N GLY A 118 16.00 -0.07 12.52
CA GLY A 118 16.39 1.13 11.77
C GLY A 118 15.42 2.30 12.01
N GLU A 119 14.11 2.02 12.06
CA GLU A 119 13.10 3.03 12.39
C GLU A 119 13.31 3.65 13.77
N ARG A 120 13.50 2.80 14.81
CA ARG A 120 13.81 3.29 16.16
C ARG A 120 15.10 4.10 16.22
N ALA A 121 16.13 3.69 15.49
CA ALA A 121 17.39 4.42 15.42
C ALA A 121 17.21 5.80 14.79
N LEU A 122 16.53 5.87 13.64
CA LEU A 122 16.21 7.15 12.98
C LEU A 122 15.32 8.05 13.83
N ASN A 123 14.31 7.48 14.50
CA ASN A 123 13.42 8.26 15.36
C ASN A 123 14.18 8.93 16.53
N ARG A 124 15.28 8.35 17.00
CA ARG A 124 16.13 8.95 18.05
C ARG A 124 17.01 10.11 17.57
N VAL A 125 17.46 10.05 16.32
CA VAL A 125 18.43 11.03 15.78
C VAL A 125 17.76 12.10 14.91
N CYS A 126 16.56 11.86 14.38
CA CYS A 126 15.82 12.84 13.61
C CYS A 126 15.14 13.85 14.55
N PRO A 127 15.37 15.16 14.36
CA PRO A 127 14.80 16.19 15.25
C PRO A 127 13.26 16.20 15.31
N PHE A 128 12.61 15.71 14.24
CA PHE A 128 11.15 15.66 14.11
C PHE A 128 10.57 14.25 14.30
N GLY A 129 11.39 13.31 14.77
CA GLY A 129 11.01 11.90 14.80
C GLY A 129 11.02 11.24 13.43
N PHE A 130 10.72 9.95 13.38
CA PHE A 130 10.62 9.17 12.15
C PHE A 130 9.58 8.06 12.31
N GLU A 131 8.61 8.03 11.41
CA GLU A 131 7.61 6.97 11.26
C GLU A 131 7.56 6.50 9.82
N HIS A 132 7.66 5.19 9.58
CA HIS A 132 7.69 4.66 8.21
C HIS A 132 6.38 4.90 7.44
N ALA A 133 5.23 4.96 8.12
CA ALA A 133 3.94 5.27 7.48
C ALA A 133 3.93 6.69 6.90
N GLU A 134 4.35 7.69 7.69
CA GLU A 134 4.48 9.06 7.21
C GLU A 134 5.55 9.18 6.11
N GLN A 135 6.66 8.46 6.25
CA GLN A 135 7.70 8.41 5.22
C GLN A 135 7.20 7.73 3.94
N SER A 136 6.30 6.73 4.03
CA SER A 136 5.67 6.12 2.84
C SER A 136 4.82 7.14 2.09
N VAL A 137 4.00 7.93 2.81
CA VAL A 137 3.22 9.01 2.20
C VAL A 137 4.14 10.07 1.60
N ARG A 138 5.19 10.51 2.32
CA ARG A 138 6.16 11.46 1.79
C ARG A 138 6.85 10.95 0.52
N THR A 139 7.15 9.65 0.46
CA THR A 139 7.76 9.03 -0.71
C THR A 139 6.84 9.12 -1.92
N VAL A 140 5.56 8.78 -1.78
CA VAL A 140 4.61 8.82 -2.90
C VAL A 140 4.14 10.23 -3.26
N ASP A 141 4.12 11.17 -2.31
CA ASP A 141 3.64 12.55 -2.54
C ASP A 141 4.73 13.46 -3.09
N ILE A 142 6.00 13.25 -2.69
CA ILE A 142 7.08 14.19 -2.92
C ILE A 142 8.29 13.55 -3.59
N LEU A 143 8.85 12.45 -3.05
CA LEU A 143 10.18 11.99 -3.41
C LEU A 143 10.25 11.27 -4.77
N GLU A 144 9.21 10.56 -5.16
CA GLU A 144 9.17 9.87 -6.45
C GLU A 144 9.09 10.85 -7.63
N LYS A 145 9.45 10.36 -8.82
CA LYS A 145 9.43 11.13 -10.08
C LYS A 145 10.17 12.46 -9.97
N ASP A 146 11.36 12.42 -9.41
CA ASP A 146 12.28 13.57 -9.31
C ASP A 146 11.62 14.79 -8.60
N GLY A 147 10.98 14.52 -7.47
CA GLY A 147 10.35 15.53 -6.63
C GLY A 147 8.88 15.85 -6.97
N LYS A 148 8.32 15.20 -7.99
CA LYS A 148 6.91 15.43 -8.41
C LYS A 148 5.91 14.54 -7.70
N GLY A 149 6.37 13.43 -7.09
CA GLY A 149 5.51 12.43 -6.48
C GLY A 149 4.65 11.64 -7.49
N LEU A 150 3.92 10.67 -6.99
CA LEU A 150 3.06 9.79 -7.80
C LEU A 150 1.66 10.38 -8.06
N ASN A 151 1.25 11.39 -7.31
CA ASN A 151 -0.08 12.00 -7.38
C ASN A 151 -1.21 10.97 -7.19
N LEU A 152 -1.16 10.21 -6.09
CA LEU A 152 -2.13 9.18 -5.76
C LEU A 152 -3.44 9.80 -5.25
N THR A 153 -4.53 9.03 -5.29
CA THR A 153 -5.82 9.42 -4.72
C THR A 153 -5.77 9.52 -3.20
N TYR A 154 -6.71 10.24 -2.63
CA TYR A 154 -6.85 10.42 -1.18
C TYR A 154 -6.96 9.07 -0.47
N GLU A 155 -7.78 8.16 -0.97
CA GLU A 155 -8.09 6.87 -0.35
C GLU A 155 -6.84 5.98 -0.25
N VAL A 156 -6.02 5.96 -1.29
CA VAL A 156 -4.75 5.22 -1.29
C VAL A 156 -3.77 5.83 -0.29
N ARG A 157 -3.63 7.16 -0.28
CA ARG A 157 -2.72 7.87 0.65
C ARG A 157 -3.16 7.71 2.10
N ASP A 158 -4.46 7.80 2.38
CA ASP A 158 -5.04 7.57 3.70
C ASP A 158 -4.78 6.14 4.18
N GLY A 159 -5.01 5.15 3.31
CA GLY A 159 -4.73 3.75 3.61
C GLY A 159 -3.25 3.48 3.91
N ILE A 160 -2.34 4.05 3.12
CA ILE A 160 -0.88 3.97 3.35
C ILE A 160 -0.51 4.58 4.70
N ARG A 161 -1.01 5.78 5.01
CA ARG A 161 -0.73 6.49 6.27
C ARG A 161 -1.21 5.72 7.49
N ASN A 162 -2.37 5.10 7.40
CA ASN A 162 -3.09 4.51 8.52
C ASN A 162 -2.99 2.97 8.59
N HIS A 163 -2.06 2.33 7.89
CA HIS A 163 -1.94 0.86 7.87
C HIS A 163 -1.49 0.26 9.21
N GLN A 164 -0.80 1.03 10.04
CA GLN A 164 -0.32 0.57 11.35
C GLN A 164 -1.45 0.24 12.33
N THR A 165 -1.12 -0.51 13.40
CA THR A 165 -2.08 -0.97 14.41
C THR A 165 -2.92 0.14 15.03
N ILE A 166 -2.32 1.30 15.30
CA ILE A 166 -2.99 2.47 15.90
C ILE A 166 -3.73 3.31 14.86
N GLY A 167 -3.45 3.11 13.58
CA GLY A 167 -4.04 3.87 12.49
C GLY A 167 -5.54 3.61 12.34
N LYS A 168 -6.26 4.60 11.81
CA LYS A 168 -7.71 4.55 11.58
C LYS A 168 -7.99 4.86 10.11
N PRO A 169 -7.80 3.91 9.20
CA PRO A 169 -8.12 4.13 7.79
C PRO A 169 -9.58 4.53 7.61
N HIS A 170 -9.82 5.47 6.73
CA HIS A 170 -11.16 5.97 6.44
C HIS A 170 -12.04 4.93 5.74
N THR A 171 -11.45 4.13 4.84
CA THR A 171 -12.14 3.12 4.04
C THR A 171 -12.09 1.73 4.68
N LEU A 172 -13.04 0.85 4.33
CA LEU A 172 -13.00 -0.55 4.73
C LEU A 172 -11.82 -1.28 4.08
N GLU A 173 -11.49 -0.93 2.85
CA GLU A 173 -10.33 -1.44 2.12
C GLU A 173 -9.02 -1.18 2.88
N GLY A 174 -8.84 0.03 3.39
CA GLY A 174 -7.69 0.36 4.24
C GLY A 174 -7.66 -0.44 5.54
N LYS A 175 -8.82 -0.69 6.15
CA LYS A 175 -8.92 -1.54 7.37
C LYS A 175 -8.56 -2.99 7.09
N ILE A 176 -8.92 -3.50 5.90
CA ILE A 176 -8.52 -4.86 5.46
C ILE A 176 -7.01 -4.95 5.30
N VAL A 177 -6.37 -3.97 4.65
CA VAL A 177 -4.91 -3.97 4.50
C VAL A 177 -4.22 -3.97 5.87
N ARG A 178 -4.67 -3.13 6.82
CA ARG A 178 -4.15 -3.11 8.19
C ARG A 178 -4.27 -4.46 8.90
N LEU A 179 -5.37 -5.19 8.68
CA LEU A 179 -5.56 -6.53 9.23
C LEU A 179 -4.63 -7.55 8.55
N SER A 180 -4.54 -7.48 7.23
CA SER A 180 -3.74 -8.41 6.42
C SER A 180 -2.25 -8.28 6.68
N ASP A 181 -1.75 -7.07 6.95
CA ASP A 181 -0.37 -6.82 7.38
C ASP A 181 -0.07 -7.57 8.69
N LYS A 182 -0.98 -7.49 9.67
CA LYS A 182 -0.84 -8.26 10.92
C LYS A 182 -0.86 -9.78 10.70
N ILE A 183 -1.75 -10.27 9.86
CA ILE A 183 -1.83 -11.70 9.54
C ILE A 183 -0.52 -12.18 8.91
N ALA A 184 -0.02 -11.46 7.91
CA ALA A 184 1.24 -11.78 7.25
C ALA A 184 2.44 -11.73 8.22
N TYR A 185 2.45 -10.76 9.14
CA TYR A 185 3.50 -10.65 10.17
C TYR A 185 3.47 -11.83 11.15
N ILE A 186 2.29 -12.20 11.68
CA ILE A 186 2.12 -13.34 12.60
C ILE A 186 2.49 -14.65 11.92
N HIS A 187 2.07 -14.85 10.67
CA HIS A 187 2.43 -16.03 9.89
C HIS A 187 3.95 -16.16 9.74
N HIS A 188 4.64 -15.05 9.47
CA HIS A 188 6.10 -15.04 9.38
C HIS A 188 6.78 -15.45 10.71
N LEU A 189 6.29 -14.92 11.84
CA LEU A 189 6.85 -15.29 13.16
C LEU A 189 6.62 -16.76 13.50
N SER A 190 5.47 -17.33 13.11
CA SER A 190 5.16 -18.74 13.38
C SER A 190 6.06 -19.72 12.62
N LEU A 191 6.52 -19.34 11.43
CA LEU A 191 7.44 -20.16 10.62
C LEU A 191 8.88 -20.18 11.14
N ILE A 192 9.25 -19.25 12.03
CA ILE A 192 10.59 -19.18 12.63
C ILE A 192 10.72 -20.15 13.81
N HIS A 193 9.61 -20.61 14.37
CA HIS A 193 9.57 -21.50 15.52
C HIS A 193 9.37 -22.99 15.16
N ILE A 194 9.40 -23.33 13.86
CA ILE A 194 9.42 -24.71 13.36
C ILE A 194 10.83 -25.07 12.87
#